data_547a8db00fa70ba95cdeae88b0c0a18a
#
_entry.id   547a8db00fa70ba95cdeae88b0c0a18a
#
_cell.length_a   1.000
_cell.length_b   1.000
_cell.length_c   1.000
_cell.angle_alpha   90.00
_cell.angle_beta   90.00
_cell.angle_gamma   90.00
#
_symmetry.space_group_name_H-M   'P 1'
#
loop_
_entity.id
_entity.type
_entity.pdbx_description
1 polymer ?
#
loop_
_entity_poly.entity_id
_entity_poly.type
_entity_poly.pdbx_seq_one_letter_code
_entity_poly.pdbx_strand_id
1 'polypeptide(L)'
;MRKVIELQMKLGEIGIKDIEFDLKSRDETTKLLIGIQSIYCDKETIDKAFEVLVELIPENVDQNNGRRGMDFWKIFVLGMLRLNCDIDFDKLHELANNHKNLRLMLGHGKFDWDNNYALQTLKDNVSLFTPEILDKLNQIFVNYGHKIVGKKEDEGIRASCDTTVTETNVHYPTDINLLLDAMRKIIVLIMALCDSLGVKGWRKGIDNLKKVKRAFRRAQQLKRSSSKDKKKKAKREQLIIYAHLMYLEFAGTIIEKARETIYSIRSDSIVVQLRIQEILKYIAHAERQIDQIRRRAIEGETIPHEEKVFSIFEEHTEWIKKGKAGVFVELGLRVCIVKDQFGFILHHRVMQNETDDKVAVPIIKETIERFDDLCSCSFDKGFHSPSNQEDLAKILDKVILPRKGKLSAINQEIENSEEFMQARRKH
;
A
#
# COMPACT_ATOMS: atom_id res chain seq x y z
N MET A 1 6.46 -30.83 3.59
CA MET A 1 6.73 -31.03 2.15
C MET A 1 5.67 -30.28 1.34
N ARG A 2 6.07 -29.36 0.46
CA ARG A 2 5.17 -28.68 -0.49
C ARG A 2 5.48 -29.20 -1.88
N LYS A 3 4.43 -29.47 -2.65
CA LYS A 3 4.55 -29.83 -4.07
C LYS A 3 4.38 -28.59 -4.93
N VAL A 4 4.94 -28.61 -6.12
CA VAL A 4 4.72 -27.53 -7.12
C VAL A 4 3.24 -27.54 -7.52
N ILE A 5 2.77 -28.71 -7.95
CA ILE A 5 1.37 -28.98 -8.26
C ILE A 5 1.08 -30.46 -8.00
N GLU A 6 -0.15 -30.82 -7.69
CA GLU A 6 -0.55 -32.22 -7.64
C GLU A 6 -0.73 -32.75 -9.05
N LEU A 7 0.15 -33.63 -9.50
CA LEU A 7 0.10 -34.20 -10.84
C LEU A 7 -0.93 -35.30 -10.99
N GLN A 8 -1.29 -35.98 -9.90
CA GLN A 8 -2.27 -37.06 -9.92
C GLN A 8 -3.68 -36.51 -9.76
N MET A 9 -4.45 -36.57 -10.83
CA MET A 9 -5.86 -36.19 -10.81
C MET A 9 -6.68 -37.21 -10.00
N LYS A 10 -7.58 -36.71 -9.17
CA LYS A 10 -8.57 -37.52 -8.45
C LYS A 10 -9.83 -37.68 -9.29
N LEU A 11 -10.65 -38.68 -8.92
CA LEU A 11 -11.92 -38.89 -9.59
C LEU A 11 -12.82 -37.66 -9.51
N GLY A 12 -13.25 -37.16 -10.66
CA GLY A 12 -14.10 -35.97 -10.77
C GLY A 12 -13.34 -34.65 -10.86
N GLU A 13 -12.01 -34.64 -10.80
CA GLU A 13 -11.19 -33.45 -11.14
C GLU A 13 -11.21 -33.19 -12.65
N ILE A 14 -11.10 -31.92 -13.00
CA ILE A 14 -10.96 -31.46 -14.39
C ILE A 14 -9.56 -30.88 -14.52
N GLY A 15 -8.87 -31.19 -15.62
CA GLY A 15 -7.55 -30.59 -15.91
C GLY A 15 -7.66 -29.08 -15.99
N ILE A 16 -6.67 -28.34 -15.49
CA ILE A 16 -6.69 -26.88 -15.48
C ILE A 16 -6.93 -26.33 -16.89
N LYS A 17 -6.30 -26.93 -17.90
CA LYS A 17 -6.46 -26.56 -19.32
C LYS A 17 -7.87 -26.78 -19.87
N ASP A 18 -8.64 -27.68 -19.24
CA ASP A 18 -9.96 -28.12 -19.70
C ASP A 18 -11.10 -27.39 -18.94
N ILE A 19 -10.77 -26.46 -18.04
CA ILE A 19 -11.76 -25.65 -17.33
C ILE A 19 -12.40 -24.66 -18.29
N GLU A 20 -13.73 -24.71 -18.39
CA GLU A 20 -14.53 -23.82 -19.21
C GLU A 20 -14.95 -22.57 -18.43
N PHE A 21 -14.73 -21.40 -19.04
CA PHE A 21 -15.11 -20.10 -18.47
C PHE A 21 -16.17 -19.42 -19.36
N ASP A 22 -17.06 -18.66 -18.73
CA ASP A 22 -17.96 -17.77 -19.45
C ASP A 22 -17.20 -16.53 -19.94
N LEU A 23 -16.87 -16.51 -21.23
CA LEU A 23 -16.15 -15.39 -21.86
C LEU A 23 -16.96 -14.08 -21.90
N LYS A 24 -18.27 -14.12 -21.63
CA LYS A 24 -19.14 -12.93 -21.55
C LYS A 24 -19.19 -12.37 -20.14
N SER A 25 -18.62 -13.06 -19.16
CA SER A 25 -18.58 -12.60 -17.78
C SER A 25 -17.86 -11.26 -17.67
N ARG A 26 -18.48 -10.33 -16.94
CA ARG A 26 -17.86 -9.03 -16.57
C ARG A 26 -17.11 -9.11 -15.24
N ASP A 27 -17.21 -10.23 -14.54
CA ASP A 27 -16.56 -10.45 -13.25
C ASP A 27 -15.04 -10.49 -13.41
N GLU A 28 -14.32 -9.73 -12.61
CA GLU A 28 -12.86 -9.63 -12.65
C GLU A 28 -12.19 -10.96 -12.29
N THR A 29 -12.79 -11.71 -11.36
CA THR A 29 -12.31 -13.05 -10.97
C THR A 29 -12.25 -13.97 -12.18
N THR A 30 -13.30 -14.00 -13.00
CA THR A 30 -13.35 -14.86 -14.20
C THR A 30 -12.25 -14.48 -15.20
N LYS A 31 -12.07 -13.19 -15.46
CA LYS A 31 -11.04 -12.69 -16.39
C LYS A 31 -9.63 -13.05 -15.92
N LEU A 32 -9.38 -12.88 -14.62
CA LEU A 32 -8.09 -13.23 -14.02
C LEU A 32 -7.82 -14.75 -14.13
N LEU A 33 -8.81 -15.59 -13.83
CA LEU A 33 -8.66 -17.05 -13.92
C LEU A 33 -8.40 -17.52 -15.36
N ILE A 34 -8.99 -16.87 -16.36
CA ILE A 34 -8.68 -17.11 -17.79
C ILE A 34 -7.22 -16.77 -18.08
N GLY A 35 -6.72 -15.62 -17.59
CA GLY A 35 -5.32 -15.24 -17.74
C GLY A 35 -4.36 -16.24 -17.06
N ILE A 36 -4.68 -16.68 -15.85
CA ILE A 36 -3.89 -17.70 -15.13
C ILE A 36 -3.91 -19.04 -15.86
N GLN A 37 -5.05 -19.45 -16.43
CA GLN A 37 -5.14 -20.65 -17.26
C GLN A 37 -4.25 -20.55 -18.51
N SER A 38 -4.25 -19.39 -19.17
CA SER A 38 -3.40 -19.13 -20.33
C SER A 38 -1.91 -19.27 -19.99
N ILE A 39 -1.47 -18.71 -18.87
CA ILE A 39 -0.10 -18.87 -18.34
C ILE A 39 0.20 -20.35 -18.05
N TYR A 40 -0.73 -21.08 -17.43
CA TYR A 40 -0.56 -22.50 -17.14
C TYR A 40 -0.38 -23.34 -18.42
N CYS A 41 -1.04 -22.98 -19.52
CA CYS A 41 -0.94 -23.69 -20.79
C CYS A 41 0.37 -23.43 -21.54
N ASP A 42 1.08 -22.33 -21.25
CA ASP A 42 2.43 -22.08 -21.80
C ASP A 42 3.47 -22.70 -20.87
N LYS A 43 3.99 -23.85 -21.29
CA LYS A 43 4.89 -24.67 -20.47
C LYS A 43 6.15 -23.91 -20.05
N GLU A 44 6.75 -23.14 -20.96
CA GLU A 44 7.97 -22.40 -20.66
C GLU A 44 7.72 -21.34 -19.58
N THR A 45 6.63 -20.58 -19.69
CA THR A 45 6.26 -19.52 -18.75
C THR A 45 5.92 -20.08 -17.36
N ILE A 46 5.14 -21.19 -17.32
CA ILE A 46 4.75 -21.76 -16.03
C ILE A 46 5.93 -22.44 -15.32
N ASP A 47 6.84 -23.08 -16.05
CA ASP A 47 8.03 -23.68 -15.46
C ASP A 47 8.93 -22.61 -14.83
N LYS A 48 9.18 -21.48 -15.52
CA LYS A 48 9.88 -20.31 -14.95
C LYS A 48 9.17 -19.72 -13.73
N ALA A 49 7.85 -19.61 -13.78
CA ALA A 49 7.08 -19.11 -12.64
C ALA A 49 7.21 -20.08 -11.44
N PHE A 50 7.21 -21.38 -11.64
CA PHE A 50 7.39 -22.34 -10.56
C PHE A 50 8.80 -22.30 -9.95
N GLU A 51 9.83 -22.04 -10.72
CA GLU A 51 11.19 -21.82 -10.20
C GLU A 51 11.21 -20.66 -9.20
N VAL A 52 10.56 -19.54 -9.53
CA VAL A 52 10.44 -18.39 -8.64
C VAL A 52 9.55 -18.70 -7.42
N LEU A 53 8.46 -19.45 -7.59
CA LEU A 53 7.55 -19.78 -6.48
C LEU A 53 8.19 -20.70 -5.42
N VAL A 54 9.23 -21.47 -5.77
CA VAL A 54 9.98 -22.26 -4.78
C VAL A 54 10.68 -21.35 -3.76
N GLU A 55 11.05 -20.12 -4.13
CA GLU A 55 11.65 -19.13 -3.23
C GLU A 55 10.71 -18.65 -2.13
N LEU A 56 9.38 -18.92 -2.21
CA LEU A 56 8.43 -18.65 -1.13
C LEU A 56 8.78 -19.39 0.17
N ILE A 57 9.58 -20.43 0.11
CA ILE A 57 10.03 -21.17 1.28
C ILE A 57 11.41 -20.66 1.66
N PRO A 58 11.60 -20.16 2.90
CA PRO A 58 12.92 -19.76 3.39
C PRO A 58 13.90 -20.93 3.31
N GLU A 59 15.16 -20.65 2.97
CA GLU A 59 16.24 -21.66 2.81
C GLU A 59 16.49 -22.52 4.07
N ASN A 60 16.16 -21.98 5.23
CA ASN A 60 16.33 -22.66 6.53
C ASN A 60 15.22 -23.66 6.86
N VAL A 61 14.21 -23.81 5.98
CA VAL A 61 13.10 -24.75 6.18
C VAL A 61 13.35 -26.03 5.37
N ASP A 62 13.42 -27.17 6.05
CA ASP A 62 13.53 -28.47 5.40
C ASP A 62 12.26 -28.75 4.57
N GLN A 63 12.42 -28.76 3.25
CA GLN A 63 11.32 -28.96 2.31
C GLN A 63 10.80 -30.40 2.30
N ASN A 64 11.57 -31.37 2.83
CA ASN A 64 11.26 -32.81 2.79
C ASN A 64 10.63 -33.32 4.09
N ASN A 65 10.76 -32.59 5.19
CA ASN A 65 10.25 -32.98 6.49
C ASN A 65 9.06 -32.11 6.92
N GLY A 66 8.11 -32.70 7.64
CA GLY A 66 6.99 -32.00 8.25
C GLY A 66 5.64 -32.26 7.59
N ARG A 67 4.59 -31.59 8.11
CA ARG A 67 3.22 -31.66 7.62
C ARG A 67 3.13 -31.12 6.19
N ARG A 68 2.37 -31.81 5.31
CA ARG A 68 2.12 -31.34 3.94
C ARG A 68 1.53 -29.92 3.96
N GLY A 69 2.24 -28.99 3.33
CA GLY A 69 1.78 -27.62 3.12
C GLY A 69 0.91 -27.49 1.87
N MET A 70 0.35 -26.30 1.66
CA MET A 70 -0.40 -25.96 0.44
C MET A 70 0.54 -25.97 -0.76
N ASP A 71 0.12 -26.53 -1.88
CA ASP A 71 0.90 -26.61 -3.12
C ASP A 71 1.17 -25.19 -3.68
N PHE A 72 2.31 -24.99 -4.33
CA PHE A 72 2.69 -23.66 -4.88
C PHE A 72 1.69 -23.11 -5.89
N TRP A 73 1.13 -23.99 -6.73
CA TRP A 73 0.06 -23.60 -7.65
C TRP A 73 -1.13 -22.97 -6.95
N LYS A 74 -1.60 -23.58 -5.86
CA LYS A 74 -2.73 -23.05 -5.07
C LYS A 74 -2.38 -21.71 -4.44
N ILE A 75 -1.17 -21.58 -3.90
CA ILE A 75 -0.67 -20.32 -3.33
C ILE A 75 -0.63 -19.24 -4.41
N PHE A 76 -0.13 -19.58 -5.60
CA PHE A 76 -0.07 -18.67 -6.74
C PHE A 76 -1.45 -18.18 -7.16
N VAL A 77 -2.39 -19.10 -7.44
CA VAL A 77 -3.76 -18.74 -7.85
C VAL A 77 -4.45 -17.85 -6.82
N LEU A 78 -4.37 -18.23 -5.53
CA LEU A 78 -4.99 -17.48 -4.43
C LEU A 78 -4.33 -16.11 -4.21
N GLY A 79 -3.01 -16.06 -4.32
CA GLY A 79 -2.25 -14.81 -4.19
C GLY A 79 -2.55 -13.84 -5.33
N MET A 80 -2.54 -14.32 -6.56
CA MET A 80 -2.89 -13.49 -7.72
C MET A 80 -4.34 -13.00 -7.64
N LEU A 81 -5.27 -13.85 -7.22
CA LEU A 81 -6.66 -13.44 -7.04
C LEU A 81 -6.80 -12.33 -5.99
N ARG A 82 -6.15 -12.52 -4.83
CA ARG A 82 -6.22 -11.53 -3.75
C ARG A 82 -5.64 -10.19 -4.18
N LEU A 83 -4.47 -10.18 -4.81
CA LEU A 83 -3.75 -8.96 -5.17
C LEU A 83 -4.39 -8.24 -6.35
N ASN A 84 -4.77 -8.96 -7.42
CA ASN A 84 -5.30 -8.31 -8.62
C ASN A 84 -6.76 -7.85 -8.47
N CYS A 85 -7.56 -8.51 -7.62
CA CYS A 85 -8.94 -8.08 -7.36
C CYS A 85 -9.07 -7.23 -6.09
N ASP A 86 -7.95 -6.84 -5.46
CA ASP A 86 -7.90 -6.02 -4.22
C ASP A 86 -8.89 -6.48 -3.14
N ILE A 87 -8.93 -7.79 -2.90
CA ILE A 87 -9.85 -8.39 -1.94
C ILE A 87 -9.18 -8.71 -0.61
N ASP A 88 -9.93 -8.59 0.48
CA ASP A 88 -9.47 -9.01 1.80
C ASP A 88 -9.46 -10.54 1.96
N PHE A 89 -8.90 -11.02 3.06
CA PHE A 89 -8.82 -12.45 3.33
C PHE A 89 -10.19 -13.10 3.61
N ASP A 90 -11.17 -12.36 4.10
CA ASP A 90 -12.51 -12.89 4.34
C ASP A 90 -13.22 -13.15 3.01
N LYS A 91 -13.09 -12.22 2.05
CA LYS A 91 -13.61 -12.42 0.70
C LYS A 91 -12.84 -13.52 -0.06
N LEU A 92 -11.52 -13.59 0.08
CA LEU A 92 -10.72 -14.67 -0.49
C LEU A 92 -11.17 -16.04 0.06
N HIS A 93 -11.42 -16.14 1.36
CA HIS A 93 -11.93 -17.34 2.02
C HIS A 93 -13.29 -17.78 1.45
N GLU A 94 -14.19 -16.82 1.27
CA GLU A 94 -15.51 -17.08 0.67
C GLU A 94 -15.36 -17.61 -0.78
N LEU A 95 -14.53 -16.95 -1.61
CA LEU A 95 -14.31 -17.37 -2.99
C LEU A 95 -13.62 -18.74 -3.08
N ALA A 96 -12.59 -18.99 -2.29
CA ALA A 96 -11.83 -20.24 -2.31
C ALA A 96 -12.70 -21.46 -1.94
N ASN A 97 -13.72 -21.25 -1.12
CA ASN A 97 -14.62 -22.31 -0.68
C ASN A 97 -15.88 -22.46 -1.54
N ASN A 98 -16.38 -21.39 -2.16
CA ASN A 98 -17.69 -21.39 -2.80
C ASN A 98 -17.68 -21.05 -4.30
N HIS A 99 -16.59 -20.44 -4.84
CA HIS A 99 -16.58 -20.07 -6.25
C HIS A 99 -16.18 -21.27 -7.13
N LYS A 100 -17.12 -21.75 -7.95
CA LYS A 100 -17.00 -22.96 -8.76
C LYS A 100 -15.69 -23.06 -9.55
N ASN A 101 -15.43 -22.08 -10.42
CA ASN A 101 -14.26 -22.13 -11.32
C ASN A 101 -12.94 -21.95 -10.56
N LEU A 102 -12.92 -21.17 -9.48
CA LEU A 102 -11.75 -21.06 -8.62
C LEU A 102 -11.45 -22.42 -7.95
N ARG A 103 -12.46 -23.12 -7.44
CA ARG A 103 -12.26 -24.45 -6.88
C ARG A 103 -11.69 -25.44 -7.89
N LEU A 104 -12.18 -25.41 -9.14
CA LEU A 104 -11.60 -26.21 -10.22
C LEU A 104 -10.13 -25.86 -10.47
N MET A 105 -9.80 -24.56 -10.51
CA MET A 105 -8.40 -24.09 -10.65
C MET A 105 -7.51 -24.53 -9.48
N LEU A 106 -8.08 -24.69 -8.29
CA LEU A 106 -7.38 -25.17 -7.10
C LEU A 106 -7.31 -26.72 -7.04
N GLY A 107 -7.77 -27.44 -8.08
CA GLY A 107 -7.72 -28.89 -8.16
C GLY A 107 -8.77 -29.60 -7.31
N HIS A 108 -9.94 -28.96 -7.09
CA HIS A 108 -11.08 -29.60 -6.45
C HIS A 108 -12.02 -30.21 -7.49
N GLY A 109 -12.30 -31.49 -7.34
CA GLY A 109 -13.23 -32.20 -8.19
C GLY A 109 -14.70 -31.95 -7.84
N LYS A 110 -15.60 -32.43 -8.69
CA LYS A 110 -17.05 -32.30 -8.51
C LYS A 110 -17.58 -32.95 -7.23
N PHE A 111 -16.82 -33.86 -6.64
CA PHE A 111 -17.19 -34.60 -5.44
C PHE A 111 -16.47 -34.13 -4.17
N ASP A 112 -15.65 -33.08 -4.27
CA ASP A 112 -14.78 -32.60 -3.19
C ASP A 112 -15.39 -31.36 -2.48
N TRP A 113 -16.66 -31.48 -2.07
CA TRP A 113 -17.40 -30.37 -1.44
C TRP A 113 -16.98 -30.09 0.00
N ASP A 114 -16.50 -31.12 0.71
CA ASP A 114 -16.17 -31.04 2.15
C ASP A 114 -14.74 -30.53 2.40
N ASN A 115 -13.94 -30.40 1.36
CA ASN A 115 -12.56 -29.93 1.48
C ASN A 115 -12.48 -28.40 1.44
N ASN A 116 -12.63 -27.77 2.62
CA ASN A 116 -12.66 -26.34 2.78
C ASN A 116 -11.32 -25.79 3.30
N TYR A 117 -10.99 -24.60 2.86
CA TYR A 117 -9.83 -23.85 3.35
C TYR A 117 -10.22 -23.11 4.64
N ALA A 118 -9.41 -23.26 5.69
CA ALA A 118 -9.52 -22.40 6.87
C ALA A 118 -8.94 -21.01 6.56
N LEU A 119 -9.54 -19.96 7.10
CA LEU A 119 -9.09 -18.59 6.92
C LEU A 119 -7.61 -18.39 7.30
N GLN A 120 -7.18 -18.99 8.42
CA GLN A 120 -5.79 -18.91 8.86
C GLN A 120 -4.83 -19.56 7.86
N THR A 121 -5.22 -20.72 7.28
CA THR A 121 -4.40 -21.38 6.25
C THR A 121 -4.21 -20.49 5.02
N LEU A 122 -5.23 -19.75 4.59
CA LEU A 122 -5.10 -18.79 3.49
C LEU A 122 -4.16 -17.65 3.85
N LYS A 123 -4.31 -17.07 5.05
CA LYS A 123 -3.43 -16.01 5.55
C LYS A 123 -1.98 -16.45 5.58
N ASP A 124 -1.68 -17.60 6.19
CA ASP A 124 -0.33 -18.09 6.37
C ASP A 124 0.39 -18.39 5.02
N ASN A 125 -0.36 -18.83 4.01
CA ASN A 125 0.23 -19.19 2.73
C ASN A 125 0.29 -18.02 1.74
N VAL A 126 -0.73 -17.20 1.64
CA VAL A 126 -0.76 -16.06 0.72
C VAL A 126 0.14 -14.92 1.19
N SER A 127 0.38 -14.80 2.50
CA SER A 127 1.32 -13.80 3.05
C SER A 127 2.80 -14.15 2.82
N LEU A 128 3.11 -15.29 2.20
CA LEU A 128 4.47 -15.64 1.81
C LEU A 128 5.00 -14.83 0.63
N PHE A 129 4.12 -14.23 -0.17
CA PHE A 129 4.56 -13.38 -1.28
C PHE A 129 5.29 -12.14 -0.75
N THR A 130 6.53 -12.00 -1.18
CA THR A 130 7.32 -10.78 -0.96
C THR A 130 7.29 -9.89 -2.21
N PRO A 131 7.60 -8.58 -2.08
CA PRO A 131 7.72 -7.70 -3.24
C PRO A 131 8.69 -8.21 -4.30
N GLU A 132 9.82 -8.81 -3.88
CA GLU A 132 10.87 -9.34 -4.78
C GLU A 132 10.34 -10.52 -5.61
N ILE A 133 9.59 -11.43 -4.99
CA ILE A 133 8.99 -12.57 -5.69
C ILE A 133 7.91 -12.09 -6.67
N LEU A 134 7.06 -11.16 -6.26
CA LEU A 134 6.04 -10.57 -7.13
C LEU A 134 6.67 -9.87 -8.34
N ASP A 135 7.80 -9.23 -8.14
CA ASP A 135 8.53 -8.53 -9.15
C ASP A 135 9.15 -9.46 -10.20
N LYS A 136 9.78 -10.57 -9.77
CA LYS A 136 10.27 -11.63 -10.65
C LYS A 136 9.13 -12.24 -11.46
N LEU A 137 7.99 -12.54 -10.82
CA LEU A 137 6.80 -13.04 -11.50
C LEU A 137 6.25 -12.04 -12.52
N ASN A 138 6.23 -10.74 -12.18
CA ASN A 138 5.80 -9.71 -13.11
C ASN A 138 6.65 -9.71 -14.39
N GLN A 139 7.96 -9.77 -14.28
CA GLN A 139 8.86 -9.83 -15.43
C GLN A 139 8.55 -11.03 -16.34
N ILE A 140 8.35 -12.22 -15.75
CA ILE A 140 7.99 -13.44 -16.50
C ILE A 140 6.66 -13.24 -17.24
N PHE A 141 5.65 -12.69 -16.57
CA PHE A 141 4.31 -12.53 -17.14
C PHE A 141 4.22 -11.39 -18.15
N VAL A 142 5.00 -10.33 -18.02
CA VAL A 142 5.13 -9.29 -19.03
C VAL A 142 5.75 -9.86 -20.31
N ASN A 143 6.82 -10.64 -20.20
CA ASN A 143 7.43 -11.33 -21.36
C ASN A 143 6.44 -12.28 -22.05
N TYR A 144 5.64 -13.01 -21.27
CA TYR A 144 4.56 -13.82 -21.82
C TYR A 144 3.47 -12.96 -22.50
N GLY A 145 3.12 -11.84 -21.90
CA GLY A 145 2.18 -10.88 -22.48
C GLY A 145 2.67 -10.33 -23.82
N HIS A 146 3.96 -9.99 -23.93
CA HIS A 146 4.58 -9.57 -25.19
C HIS A 146 4.47 -10.64 -26.29
N LYS A 147 4.68 -11.90 -25.93
CA LYS A 147 4.49 -13.04 -26.85
C LYS A 147 3.04 -13.15 -27.33
N ILE A 148 2.05 -12.99 -26.43
CA ILE A 148 0.62 -13.05 -26.77
C ILE A 148 0.20 -11.92 -27.70
N VAL A 149 0.64 -10.67 -27.42
CA VAL A 149 0.28 -9.51 -28.25
C VAL A 149 1.06 -9.45 -29.56
N GLY A 150 1.98 -10.41 -29.80
CA GLY A 150 2.75 -10.51 -31.02
C GLY A 150 3.83 -9.45 -31.19
N LYS A 151 4.43 -8.98 -30.06
CA LYS A 151 5.60 -8.11 -30.09
C LYS A 151 6.73 -8.79 -30.89
N LYS A 152 7.27 -8.09 -31.88
CA LYS A 152 8.36 -8.61 -32.71
C LYS A 152 9.70 -8.52 -31.95
N GLU A 153 10.64 -9.41 -32.26
CA GLU A 153 11.96 -9.42 -31.62
C GLU A 153 12.77 -8.14 -31.89
N ASP A 154 12.60 -7.54 -33.07
CA ASP A 154 13.25 -6.27 -33.46
C ASP A 154 12.44 -5.03 -33.03
N GLU A 155 11.28 -5.19 -32.42
CA GLU A 155 10.47 -4.09 -31.91
C GLU A 155 10.93 -3.68 -30.52
N GLY A 156 11.61 -2.52 -30.43
CA GLY A 156 11.98 -1.95 -29.15
C GLY A 156 10.77 -1.55 -28.28
N ILE A 157 10.95 -1.59 -26.98
CA ILE A 157 9.94 -1.16 -25.99
C ILE A 157 9.90 0.37 -25.94
N ARG A 158 8.69 0.90 -26.10
CA ARG A 158 8.38 2.33 -25.96
C ARG A 158 7.53 2.51 -24.71
N ALA A 159 8.13 3.08 -23.68
CA ALA A 159 7.46 3.22 -22.39
C ALA A 159 6.89 4.62 -22.16
N SER A 160 6.02 4.69 -21.16
CA SER A 160 5.61 5.91 -20.48
C SER A 160 5.86 5.77 -18.99
N CYS A 161 6.37 6.84 -18.38
CA CYS A 161 6.69 6.91 -16.96
C CYS A 161 5.85 7.99 -16.29
N ASP A 162 4.98 7.60 -15.37
CA ASP A 162 4.07 8.51 -14.65
C ASP A 162 4.06 8.19 -13.16
N THR A 163 3.61 9.16 -12.36
CA THR A 163 3.49 9.01 -10.91
C THR A 163 2.03 9.04 -10.49
N THR A 164 1.59 7.98 -9.87
CA THR A 164 0.28 7.89 -9.21
C THR A 164 0.40 7.91 -7.69
N VAL A 165 -0.70 8.17 -7.00
CA VAL A 165 -0.77 8.06 -5.54
C VAL A 165 -1.55 6.80 -5.20
N THR A 166 -0.91 5.91 -4.43
CA THR A 166 -1.61 4.82 -3.79
C THR A 166 -2.11 5.32 -2.45
N GLU A 167 -3.43 5.50 -2.35
CA GLU A 167 -4.06 6.02 -1.14
C GLU A 167 -3.94 5.02 0.01
N THR A 168 -3.56 5.52 1.19
CA THR A 168 -3.62 4.75 2.44
C THR A 168 -5.02 4.86 3.05
N ASN A 169 -5.50 3.77 3.65
CA ASN A 169 -6.81 3.75 4.32
C ASN A 169 -6.73 4.48 5.67
N VAL A 170 -6.65 5.80 5.61
CA VAL A 170 -6.56 6.68 6.77
C VAL A 170 -7.65 7.74 6.74
N HIS A 171 -8.18 8.11 7.89
CA HIS A 171 -9.09 9.24 7.95
C HIS A 171 -8.32 10.56 7.79
N TYR A 172 -9.03 11.64 7.44
CA TYR A 172 -8.42 12.97 7.27
C TYR A 172 -7.70 13.40 8.56
N PRO A 173 -6.38 13.64 8.51
CA PRO A 173 -5.55 13.89 9.67
C PRO A 173 -5.75 15.32 10.19
N THR A 174 -6.26 15.42 11.39
CA THR A 174 -6.18 16.64 12.19
C THR A 174 -5.47 16.32 13.50
N ASP A 175 -4.73 17.26 14.06
CA ASP A 175 -3.97 17.05 15.28
C ASP A 175 -4.85 16.48 16.40
N ILE A 176 -6.09 16.97 16.51
CA ILE A 176 -7.05 16.48 17.53
C ILE A 176 -7.56 15.07 17.24
N ASN A 177 -7.70 14.65 15.96
CA ASN A 177 -8.07 13.29 15.60
C ASN A 177 -6.93 12.32 15.92
N LEU A 178 -5.70 12.67 15.50
CA LEU A 178 -4.52 11.86 15.74
C LEU A 178 -4.23 11.69 17.24
N LEU A 179 -4.46 12.74 18.04
CA LEU A 179 -4.39 12.64 19.50
C LEU A 179 -5.44 11.66 20.05
N LEU A 180 -6.69 11.71 19.55
CA LEU A 180 -7.73 10.77 19.97
C LEU A 180 -7.36 9.32 19.66
N ASP A 181 -6.80 9.07 18.49
CA ASP A 181 -6.37 7.73 18.07
C ASP A 181 -5.23 7.22 18.95
N ALA A 182 -4.23 8.06 19.23
CA ALA A 182 -3.14 7.71 20.13
C ALA A 182 -3.66 7.40 21.53
N MET A 183 -4.53 8.23 22.09
CA MET A 183 -5.15 8.02 23.41
C MET A 183 -5.96 6.73 23.47
N ARG A 184 -6.70 6.42 22.41
CA ARG A 184 -7.47 5.17 22.32
C ARG A 184 -6.56 3.95 22.33
N LYS A 185 -5.45 3.99 21.59
CA LYS A 185 -4.47 2.90 21.55
C LYS A 185 -3.76 2.73 22.89
N ILE A 186 -3.27 3.81 23.50
CA ILE A 186 -2.61 3.77 24.81
C ILE A 186 -3.53 3.11 25.85
N ILE A 187 -4.79 3.55 25.94
CA ILE A 187 -5.72 3.03 26.94
C ILE A 187 -6.01 1.54 26.71
N VAL A 188 -6.26 1.13 25.47
CA VAL A 188 -6.58 -0.28 25.14
C VAL A 188 -5.36 -1.19 25.41
N LEU A 189 -4.18 -0.79 24.96
CA LEU A 189 -2.96 -1.59 25.13
C LEU A 189 -2.54 -1.72 26.60
N ILE A 190 -2.62 -0.62 27.37
CA ILE A 190 -2.24 -0.67 28.78
C ILE A 190 -3.24 -1.44 29.63
N MET A 191 -4.54 -1.40 29.29
CA MET A 191 -5.55 -2.25 29.93
C MET A 191 -5.22 -3.73 29.69
N ALA A 192 -4.97 -4.12 28.44
CA ALA A 192 -4.65 -5.49 28.08
C ALA A 192 -3.34 -5.97 28.74
N LEU A 193 -2.33 -5.09 28.85
CA LEU A 193 -1.08 -5.39 29.54
C LEU A 193 -1.33 -5.60 31.02
N CYS A 194 -2.06 -4.69 31.69
CA CYS A 194 -2.39 -4.80 33.11
C CYS A 194 -3.21 -6.06 33.42
N ASP A 195 -4.22 -6.39 32.59
CA ASP A 195 -5.03 -7.59 32.75
C ASP A 195 -4.15 -8.85 32.65
N SER A 196 -3.23 -8.90 31.69
CA SER A 196 -2.33 -10.05 31.50
C SER A 196 -1.36 -10.26 32.66
N LEU A 197 -1.00 -9.19 33.39
CA LEU A 197 -0.03 -9.20 34.51
C LEU A 197 -0.69 -9.12 35.89
N GLY A 198 -2.03 -9.02 35.98
CA GLY A 198 -2.74 -8.82 37.23
C GLY A 198 -2.50 -7.46 37.89
N VAL A 199 -2.00 -6.46 37.13
CA VAL A 199 -1.71 -5.11 37.63
C VAL A 199 -3.00 -4.33 37.77
N LYS A 200 -3.24 -3.76 38.96
CA LYS A 200 -4.44 -2.96 39.25
C LYS A 200 -4.26 -1.51 38.79
N GLY A 201 -5.38 -0.82 38.55
CA GLY A 201 -5.38 0.65 38.28
C GLY A 201 -6.07 1.06 37.02
N TRP A 202 -6.30 0.17 36.04
CA TRP A 202 -6.91 0.49 34.76
C TRP A 202 -8.35 -0.02 34.57
N ARG A 203 -9.00 -0.50 35.64
CA ARG A 203 -10.41 -0.98 35.60
C ARG A 203 -11.39 0.03 35.00
N LYS A 204 -11.13 1.35 35.17
CA LYS A 204 -11.92 2.44 34.60
C LYS A 204 -11.37 2.97 33.27
N GLY A 205 -10.53 2.21 32.55
CA GLY A 205 -9.92 2.67 31.29
C GLY A 205 -10.95 3.03 30.21
N ILE A 206 -12.01 2.25 30.08
CA ILE A 206 -13.12 2.55 29.13
C ILE A 206 -13.81 3.87 29.48
N ASP A 207 -14.02 4.17 30.77
CA ASP A 207 -14.63 5.44 31.18
C ASP A 207 -13.67 6.62 30.94
N ASN A 208 -12.38 6.41 31.12
CA ASN A 208 -11.37 7.40 30.74
C ASN A 208 -11.42 7.68 29.23
N LEU A 209 -11.51 6.64 28.40
CA LEU A 209 -11.68 6.81 26.96
C LEU A 209 -12.96 7.59 26.60
N LYS A 210 -14.07 7.32 27.27
CA LYS A 210 -15.31 8.10 27.09
C LYS A 210 -15.13 9.58 27.45
N LYS A 211 -14.37 9.90 28.52
CA LYS A 211 -14.04 11.28 28.90
C LYS A 211 -13.20 11.98 27.84
N VAL A 212 -12.11 11.35 27.38
CA VAL A 212 -11.26 11.84 26.29
C VAL A 212 -12.10 12.12 25.04
N LYS A 213 -12.92 11.15 24.62
CA LYS A 213 -13.79 11.30 23.45
C LYS A 213 -14.81 12.42 23.59
N ARG A 214 -15.30 12.69 24.79
CA ARG A 214 -16.21 13.82 25.06
C ARG A 214 -15.48 15.17 24.94
N ALA A 215 -14.27 15.28 25.51
CA ALA A 215 -13.44 16.47 25.40
C ALA A 215 -13.05 16.76 23.94
N PHE A 216 -12.63 15.72 23.20
CA PHE A 216 -12.37 15.78 21.77
C PHE A 216 -13.57 16.31 20.98
N ARG A 217 -14.77 15.74 21.18
CA ARG A 217 -15.98 16.19 20.46
C ARG A 217 -16.29 17.67 20.74
N ARG A 218 -16.08 18.13 21.97
CA ARG A 218 -16.26 19.52 22.31
C ARG A 218 -15.27 20.43 21.57
N ALA A 219 -13.99 20.07 21.51
CA ALA A 219 -12.98 20.82 20.77
C ALA A 219 -13.29 20.82 19.26
N GLN A 220 -13.71 19.69 18.69
CA GLN A 220 -14.03 19.53 17.27
C GLN A 220 -15.25 20.35 16.82
N GLN A 221 -16.29 20.44 17.65
CA GLN A 221 -17.53 21.14 17.33
C GLN A 221 -17.41 22.68 17.38
N LEU A 222 -16.42 23.19 18.09
CA LEU A 222 -16.21 24.61 18.24
C LEU A 222 -15.49 25.21 17.03
N LYS A 223 -16.24 25.77 16.08
CA LYS A 223 -15.70 26.48 14.91
C LYS A 223 -15.50 27.95 15.20
N ARG A 224 -14.53 28.60 14.55
CA ARG A 224 -14.28 30.03 14.60
C ARG A 224 -15.53 30.80 14.16
N SER A 225 -15.77 31.95 14.80
CA SER A 225 -16.93 32.79 14.48
C SER A 225 -16.70 33.56 13.18
N SER A 226 -17.70 33.56 12.30
CA SER A 226 -17.78 34.43 11.12
C SER A 226 -18.33 35.82 11.41
N SER A 227 -18.72 36.12 12.67
CA SER A 227 -19.27 37.39 13.03
C SER A 227 -18.29 38.54 12.81
N LYS A 228 -18.80 39.71 12.37
CA LYS A 228 -18.03 40.97 12.29
C LYS A 228 -17.83 41.63 13.65
N ASP A 229 -18.61 41.26 14.68
CA ASP A 229 -18.54 41.78 16.06
C ASP A 229 -17.28 41.21 16.76
N LYS A 230 -16.35 42.11 17.09
CA LYS A 230 -15.09 41.81 17.76
C LYS A 230 -15.28 41.12 19.11
N LYS A 231 -16.28 41.56 19.91
CA LYS A 231 -16.55 40.98 21.25
C LYS A 231 -17.05 39.52 21.13
N LYS A 232 -17.96 39.26 20.20
CA LYS A 232 -18.45 37.90 19.94
C LYS A 232 -17.35 36.99 19.42
N LYS A 233 -16.49 37.51 18.56
CA LYS A 233 -15.33 36.76 18.00
C LYS A 233 -14.36 36.42 19.13
N ALA A 234 -13.97 37.35 19.97
CA ALA A 234 -13.06 37.13 21.11
C ALA A 234 -13.63 36.10 22.10
N LYS A 235 -14.92 36.24 22.49
CA LYS A 235 -15.59 35.27 23.38
C LYS A 235 -15.57 33.84 22.77
N ARG A 236 -15.79 33.73 21.46
CA ARG A 236 -15.79 32.44 20.80
C ARG A 236 -14.39 31.84 20.76
N GLU A 237 -13.36 32.64 20.55
CA GLU A 237 -11.96 32.22 20.56
C GLU A 237 -11.53 31.70 21.93
N GLN A 238 -11.91 32.38 22.99
CA GLN A 238 -11.70 31.91 24.37
C GLN A 238 -12.34 30.53 24.63
N LEU A 239 -13.54 30.30 24.12
CA LEU A 239 -14.22 29.00 24.26
C LEU A 239 -13.48 27.89 23.50
N ILE A 240 -12.95 28.23 22.33
CA ILE A 240 -12.14 27.28 21.53
C ILE A 240 -10.85 26.91 22.28
N ILE A 241 -10.13 27.92 22.77
CA ILE A 241 -8.90 27.73 23.55
C ILE A 241 -9.18 26.88 24.80
N TYR A 242 -10.20 27.22 25.55
CA TYR A 242 -10.59 26.49 26.75
C TYR A 242 -10.90 25.00 26.44
N ALA A 243 -11.65 24.73 25.38
CA ALA A 243 -11.99 23.36 25.02
C ALA A 243 -10.76 22.54 24.62
N HIS A 244 -9.79 23.17 23.92
CA HIS A 244 -8.51 22.50 23.59
C HIS A 244 -7.68 22.26 24.86
N LEU A 245 -7.56 23.25 25.75
CA LEU A 245 -6.86 23.09 27.04
C LEU A 245 -7.39 21.90 27.85
N MET A 246 -8.72 21.83 28.02
CA MET A 246 -9.35 20.69 28.70
C MET A 246 -9.07 19.35 28.04
N TYR A 247 -9.02 19.32 26.70
CA TYR A 247 -8.69 18.09 25.98
C TYR A 247 -7.25 17.67 26.22
N LEU A 248 -6.30 18.62 26.17
CA LEU A 248 -4.87 18.39 26.44
C LEU A 248 -4.63 17.95 27.89
N GLU A 249 -5.31 18.55 28.85
CA GLU A 249 -5.21 18.19 30.27
C GLU A 249 -5.65 16.74 30.53
N PHE A 250 -6.80 16.32 29.98
CA PHE A 250 -7.25 14.93 30.10
C PHE A 250 -6.27 13.96 29.42
N ALA A 251 -5.74 14.31 28.26
CA ALA A 251 -4.76 13.47 27.57
C ALA A 251 -3.47 13.35 28.40
N GLY A 252 -2.92 14.46 28.89
CA GLY A 252 -1.73 14.50 29.72
C GLY A 252 -1.86 13.65 30.98
N THR A 253 -2.95 13.79 31.73
CA THR A 253 -3.21 12.99 32.97
C THR A 253 -3.21 11.48 32.65
N ILE A 254 -3.73 11.05 31.52
CA ILE A 254 -3.75 9.63 31.14
C ILE A 254 -2.37 9.16 30.73
N ILE A 255 -1.61 9.98 29.99
CA ILE A 255 -0.23 9.67 29.60
C ILE A 255 0.66 9.50 30.82
N GLU A 256 0.60 10.42 31.78
CA GLU A 256 1.35 10.35 33.04
C GLU A 256 1.03 9.06 33.78
N LYS A 257 -0.26 8.77 33.96
CA LYS A 257 -0.69 7.51 34.58
C LYS A 257 -0.20 6.28 33.84
N ALA A 258 -0.17 6.30 32.49
CA ALA A 258 0.35 5.19 31.69
C ALA A 258 1.85 5.01 31.92
N ARG A 259 2.63 6.10 31.96
CA ARG A 259 4.07 6.07 32.26
C ARG A 259 4.36 5.51 33.67
N GLU A 260 3.64 5.97 34.68
CA GLU A 260 3.78 5.44 36.05
C GLU A 260 3.48 3.94 36.09
N THR A 261 2.44 3.50 35.41
CA THR A 261 2.09 2.07 35.33
C THR A 261 3.20 1.25 34.67
N ILE A 262 3.70 1.71 33.52
CA ILE A 262 4.80 1.05 32.80
C ILE A 262 6.04 0.98 33.68
N TYR A 263 6.39 2.08 34.35
CA TYR A 263 7.55 2.13 35.24
C TYR A 263 7.45 1.16 36.43
N SER A 264 6.24 0.89 36.90
CA SER A 264 5.99 -0.06 38.00
C SER A 264 6.10 -1.52 37.59
N ILE A 265 6.00 -1.83 36.28
CA ILE A 265 6.07 -3.21 35.79
C ILE A 265 7.51 -3.69 35.74
N ARG A 266 7.80 -4.77 36.47
CA ARG A 266 9.09 -5.48 36.48
C ARG A 266 8.86 -6.83 35.79
N SER A 267 9.38 -6.99 34.56
CA SER A 267 9.26 -8.24 33.82
C SER A 267 10.39 -8.39 32.81
N ASP A 268 11.06 -9.55 32.83
CA ASP A 268 12.09 -9.91 31.87
C ASP A 268 11.50 -10.59 30.62
N SER A 269 10.19 -10.74 30.55
CA SER A 269 9.48 -11.33 29.38
C SER A 269 9.60 -10.44 28.15
N ILE A 270 10.18 -10.96 27.08
CA ILE A 270 10.30 -10.29 25.78
C ILE A 270 8.94 -9.80 25.29
N VAL A 271 7.88 -10.60 25.46
CA VAL A 271 6.52 -10.25 25.04
C VAL A 271 6.01 -9.01 25.80
N VAL A 272 6.29 -8.94 27.11
CA VAL A 272 5.92 -7.77 27.93
C VAL A 272 6.69 -6.54 27.49
N GLN A 273 8.00 -6.68 27.25
CA GLN A 273 8.84 -5.57 26.79
C GLN A 273 8.37 -5.03 25.41
N LEU A 274 8.04 -5.90 24.47
CA LEU A 274 7.50 -5.49 23.16
C LEU A 274 6.18 -4.73 23.29
N ARG A 275 5.28 -5.17 24.18
CA ARG A 275 4.02 -4.45 24.45
C ARG A 275 4.26 -3.09 25.08
N ILE A 276 5.22 -2.97 25.99
CA ILE A 276 5.63 -1.70 26.58
C ILE A 276 6.17 -0.76 25.50
N GLN A 277 7.03 -1.23 24.60
CA GLN A 277 7.57 -0.44 23.50
C GLN A 277 6.45 0.07 22.58
N GLU A 278 5.47 -0.77 22.28
CA GLU A 278 4.31 -0.35 21.49
C GLU A 278 3.51 0.77 22.19
N ILE A 279 3.28 0.67 23.49
CA ILE A 279 2.59 1.73 24.26
C ILE A 279 3.41 3.02 24.24
N LEU A 280 4.73 2.94 24.45
CA LEU A 280 5.63 4.09 24.43
C LEU A 280 5.65 4.79 23.08
N LYS A 281 5.57 4.05 21.98
CA LYS A 281 5.41 4.60 20.62
C LYS A 281 4.17 5.48 20.52
N TYR A 282 3.00 4.99 20.98
CA TYR A 282 1.76 5.79 20.95
C TYR A 282 1.78 6.96 21.94
N ILE A 283 2.49 6.85 23.06
CA ILE A 283 2.72 7.98 23.97
C ILE A 283 3.53 9.07 23.26
N ALA A 284 4.58 8.73 22.52
CA ALA A 284 5.36 9.71 21.77
C ALA A 284 4.52 10.43 20.69
N HIS A 285 3.64 9.68 19.98
CA HIS A 285 2.69 10.29 19.07
C HIS A 285 1.72 11.23 19.78
N ALA A 286 1.17 10.84 20.92
CA ALA A 286 0.25 11.68 21.69
C ALA A 286 0.92 12.97 22.17
N GLU A 287 2.14 12.92 22.69
CA GLU A 287 2.91 14.08 23.14
C GLU A 287 3.21 15.04 21.99
N ARG A 288 3.58 14.54 20.82
CA ARG A 288 3.74 15.34 19.59
C ARG A 288 2.45 16.07 19.24
N GLN A 289 1.31 15.38 19.26
CA GLN A 289 0.03 16.00 18.94
C GLN A 289 -0.40 17.02 20.01
N ILE A 290 -0.12 16.77 21.29
CA ILE A 290 -0.36 17.74 22.38
C ILE A 290 0.43 19.02 22.13
N ASP A 291 1.71 18.92 21.78
CA ASP A 291 2.56 20.06 21.45
C ASP A 291 1.99 20.84 20.24
N GLN A 292 1.71 20.15 19.15
CA GLN A 292 1.20 20.77 17.92
C GLN A 292 -0.16 21.43 18.15
N ILE A 293 -1.07 20.83 18.93
CA ILE A 293 -2.36 21.44 19.28
C ILE A 293 -2.14 22.69 20.11
N ARG A 294 -1.23 22.67 21.10
CA ARG A 294 -0.91 23.83 21.95
C ARG A 294 -0.39 24.99 21.09
N ARG A 295 0.65 24.77 20.33
CA ARG A 295 1.27 25.77 19.45
C ARG A 295 0.26 26.35 18.46
N ARG A 296 -0.52 25.50 17.79
CA ARG A 296 -1.48 25.93 16.76
C ARG A 296 -2.75 26.59 17.33
N ALA A 297 -3.39 25.97 18.32
CA ALA A 297 -4.71 26.40 18.77
C ALA A 297 -4.67 27.43 19.88
N ILE A 298 -3.58 27.50 20.69
CA ILE A 298 -3.45 28.39 21.84
C ILE A 298 -2.49 29.54 21.53
N GLU A 299 -1.33 29.23 20.93
CA GLU A 299 -0.27 30.19 20.63
C GLU A 299 -0.41 30.81 19.23
N GLY A 300 -1.23 30.21 18.36
CA GLY A 300 -1.51 30.73 17.01
C GLY A 300 -0.42 30.46 15.99
N GLU A 301 0.50 29.53 16.28
CA GLU A 301 1.59 29.18 15.37
C GLU A 301 1.12 28.37 14.15
N THR A 302 1.91 28.45 13.10
CA THR A 302 1.78 27.56 11.94
C THR A 302 2.79 26.43 12.06
N ILE A 303 2.31 25.20 12.24
CA ILE A 303 3.19 24.03 12.35
C ILE A 303 3.83 23.74 11.00
N PRO A 304 5.18 23.63 10.90
CA PRO A 304 5.88 23.24 9.70
C PRO A 304 5.42 21.86 9.17
N HIS A 305 5.49 21.67 7.86
CA HIS A 305 5.04 20.41 7.24
C HIS A 305 5.86 19.21 7.71
N GLU A 306 7.14 19.39 7.89
CA GLU A 306 8.12 18.38 8.30
C GLU A 306 7.88 17.84 9.71
N GLU A 307 7.26 18.63 10.58
CA GLU A 307 6.89 18.21 11.94
C GLU A 307 5.58 17.39 11.97
N LYS A 308 4.78 17.43 10.90
CA LYS A 308 3.47 16.79 10.86
C LYS A 308 3.55 15.30 10.57
N VAL A 309 2.65 14.57 11.20
CA VAL A 309 2.36 13.17 10.90
C VAL A 309 0.93 13.10 10.36
N PHE A 310 0.72 12.32 9.31
CA PHE A 310 -0.59 12.22 8.66
C PHE A 310 -1.34 10.95 9.02
N SER A 311 -0.66 9.96 9.61
CA SER A 311 -1.26 8.82 10.28
C SER A 311 -0.32 8.32 11.39
N ILE A 312 -0.87 7.87 12.51
CA ILE A 312 -0.10 7.21 13.59
C ILE A 312 -0.07 5.69 13.43
N PHE A 313 -0.87 5.16 12.50
CA PHE A 313 -0.94 3.73 12.19
C PHE A 313 -0.12 3.40 10.93
N GLU A 314 -0.22 4.26 9.93
CA GLU A 314 0.49 4.19 8.66
C GLU A 314 1.41 5.41 8.56
N GLU A 315 2.54 5.37 9.28
CA GLU A 315 3.44 6.51 9.45
C GLU A 315 4.08 6.99 8.14
N HIS A 316 4.14 6.10 7.14
CA HIS A 316 4.62 6.40 5.80
C HIS A 316 3.66 7.27 4.97
N THR A 317 2.43 7.52 5.44
CA THR A 317 1.45 8.32 4.71
C THR A 317 1.96 9.75 4.50
N GLU A 318 2.04 10.17 3.24
CA GLU A 318 2.39 11.54 2.85
C GLU A 318 1.13 12.37 2.54
N TRP A 319 1.26 13.68 2.67
CA TRP A 319 0.26 14.67 2.26
C TRP A 319 0.60 15.20 0.88
N ILE A 320 -0.07 14.70 -0.14
CA ILE A 320 0.24 15.00 -1.55
C ILE A 320 -0.78 15.98 -2.09
N LYS A 321 -0.31 17.20 -2.42
CA LYS A 321 -1.17 18.23 -3.04
C LYS A 321 -1.33 17.92 -4.52
N LYS A 322 -2.59 17.79 -4.96
CA LYS A 322 -2.94 17.71 -6.38
C LYS A 322 -3.40 19.07 -6.88
N GLY A 323 -2.83 19.52 -7.99
CA GLY A 323 -3.25 20.77 -8.65
C GLY A 323 -4.58 20.69 -9.40
N LYS A 324 -5.39 19.63 -9.19
CA LYS A 324 -6.65 19.38 -9.89
C LYS A 324 -7.86 19.93 -9.12
N ALA A 325 -8.85 20.44 -9.85
CA ALA A 325 -10.12 20.85 -9.27
C ALA A 325 -10.87 19.62 -8.69
N GLY A 326 -11.30 19.72 -7.43
CA GLY A 326 -12.10 18.71 -6.75
C GLY A 326 -11.38 18.03 -5.59
N VAL A 327 -10.26 17.39 -5.80
CA VAL A 327 -9.45 16.74 -4.73
C VAL A 327 -8.16 17.53 -4.54
N PHE A 328 -8.10 18.32 -3.47
CA PHE A 328 -6.91 19.14 -3.18
C PHE A 328 -5.73 18.34 -2.63
N VAL A 329 -6.00 17.21 -1.99
CA VAL A 329 -5.01 16.42 -1.25
C VAL A 329 -5.36 14.96 -1.34
N GLU A 330 -4.37 14.15 -1.67
CA GLU A 330 -4.38 12.70 -1.53
C GLU A 330 -3.45 12.31 -0.38
N LEU A 331 -3.88 11.32 0.41
CA LEU A 331 -3.13 10.78 1.55
C LEU A 331 -2.63 9.39 1.18
N GLY A 332 -1.34 9.21 1.04
CA GLY A 332 -0.78 7.94 0.59
C GLY A 332 0.70 8.05 0.27
N LEU A 333 1.16 7.10 -0.54
CA LEU A 333 2.51 7.13 -1.11
C LEU A 333 2.44 7.32 -2.62
N ARG A 334 3.40 8.06 -3.14
CA ARG A 334 3.59 8.14 -4.59
C ARG A 334 4.24 6.86 -5.09
N VAL A 335 3.76 6.38 -6.20
CA VAL A 335 4.33 5.23 -6.92
C VAL A 335 4.62 5.67 -8.34
N CYS A 336 5.87 5.64 -8.72
CA CYS A 336 6.30 5.86 -10.09
C CYS A 336 6.16 4.55 -10.85
N ILE A 337 5.52 4.58 -12.02
CA ILE A 337 5.18 3.41 -12.83
C ILE A 337 5.74 3.60 -14.23
N VAL A 338 6.42 2.59 -14.74
CA VAL A 338 6.86 2.50 -16.14
C VAL A 338 5.98 1.49 -16.86
N LYS A 339 5.26 1.95 -17.86
CA LYS A 339 4.29 1.16 -18.65
C LYS A 339 4.69 1.19 -20.12
N ASP A 340 4.60 0.06 -20.81
CA ASP A 340 4.94 -0.05 -22.23
C ASP A 340 3.79 0.36 -23.17
N GLN A 341 4.04 0.29 -24.49
CA GLN A 341 3.07 0.61 -25.55
C GLN A 341 1.87 -0.35 -25.60
N PHE A 342 1.96 -1.51 -24.96
CA PHE A 342 0.89 -2.51 -24.91
C PHE A 342 0.07 -2.41 -23.62
N GLY A 343 0.53 -1.59 -22.66
CA GLY A 343 -0.13 -1.37 -21.38
C GLY A 343 0.38 -2.24 -20.24
N PHE A 344 1.45 -3.01 -20.44
CA PHE A 344 2.08 -3.79 -19.38
C PHE A 344 2.93 -2.88 -18.48
N ILE A 345 2.84 -3.09 -17.17
CA ILE A 345 3.69 -2.42 -16.19
C ILE A 345 5.04 -3.15 -16.16
N LEU A 346 6.08 -2.50 -16.67
CA LEU A 346 7.43 -3.04 -16.71
C LEU A 346 8.10 -2.97 -15.35
N HIS A 347 7.94 -1.83 -14.68
CA HIS A 347 8.55 -1.57 -13.38
C HIS A 347 7.74 -0.56 -12.59
N HIS A 348 7.90 -0.60 -11.27
CA HIS A 348 7.35 0.39 -10.36
C HIS A 348 8.34 0.71 -9.24
N ARG A 349 8.26 1.93 -8.71
CA ARG A 349 9.05 2.36 -7.55
C ARG A 349 8.18 3.10 -6.56
N VAL A 350 8.16 2.63 -5.32
CA VAL A 350 7.50 3.35 -4.22
C VAL A 350 8.39 4.50 -3.79
N MET A 351 7.88 5.72 -3.88
CA MET A 351 8.61 6.95 -3.59
C MET A 351 8.38 7.35 -2.14
N GLN A 352 9.43 7.35 -1.33
CA GLN A 352 9.39 7.83 0.05
C GLN A 352 10.24 9.10 0.16
N ASN A 353 9.58 10.25 0.37
CA ASN A 353 10.24 11.56 0.40
C ASN A 353 11.05 11.87 -0.87
N GLU A 354 10.71 11.25 -1.98
CA GLU A 354 11.29 11.47 -3.30
C GLU A 354 10.36 12.32 -4.16
N THR A 355 10.92 13.01 -5.13
CA THR A 355 10.19 13.79 -6.14
C THR A 355 10.39 13.18 -7.52
N ASP A 356 9.48 13.47 -8.47
CA ASP A 356 9.50 12.89 -9.81
C ASP A 356 10.84 13.09 -10.51
N ASP A 357 11.45 14.28 -10.35
CA ASP A 357 12.74 14.59 -10.93
C ASP A 357 13.91 13.78 -10.36
N LYS A 358 13.81 13.29 -9.12
CA LYS A 358 14.85 12.45 -8.51
C LYS A 358 14.79 11.00 -8.94
N VAL A 359 13.60 10.51 -9.27
CA VAL A 359 13.39 9.09 -9.63
C VAL A 359 13.48 8.81 -11.13
N ALA A 360 13.46 9.83 -11.98
CA ALA A 360 13.45 9.70 -13.44
C ALA A 360 14.56 8.79 -13.99
N VAL A 361 15.80 9.07 -13.66
CA VAL A 361 16.96 8.30 -14.16
C VAL A 361 17.08 6.93 -13.47
N PRO A 362 16.99 6.83 -12.12
CA PRO A 362 17.05 5.55 -11.44
C PRO A 362 16.03 4.53 -11.96
N ILE A 363 14.75 4.90 -12.07
CA ILE A 363 13.70 3.95 -12.48
C ILE A 363 13.91 3.44 -13.91
N ILE A 364 14.41 4.27 -14.83
CA ILE A 364 14.70 3.82 -16.20
C ILE A 364 15.88 2.86 -16.21
N LYS A 365 16.93 3.11 -15.44
CA LYS A 365 18.05 2.16 -15.31
C LYS A 365 17.58 0.80 -14.77
N GLU A 366 16.81 0.81 -13.69
CA GLU A 366 16.21 -0.39 -13.10
C GLU A 366 15.28 -1.12 -14.09
N THR A 367 14.59 -0.37 -14.97
CA THR A 367 13.74 -0.96 -16.01
C THR A 367 14.55 -1.59 -17.12
N ILE A 368 15.66 -0.97 -17.55
CA ILE A 368 16.57 -1.51 -18.60
C ILE A 368 17.23 -2.81 -18.10
N GLU A 369 17.58 -2.92 -16.83
CA GLU A 369 18.13 -4.16 -16.26
C GLU A 369 17.17 -5.36 -16.38
N ARG A 370 15.87 -5.10 -16.53
CA ARG A 370 14.81 -6.11 -16.68
C ARG A 370 14.39 -6.34 -18.12
N PHE A 371 14.39 -5.26 -18.91
CA PHE A 371 13.94 -5.20 -20.29
C PHE A 371 14.97 -4.40 -21.08
N ASP A 372 15.98 -5.07 -21.58
CA ASP A 372 17.14 -4.49 -22.27
C ASP A 372 16.80 -3.85 -23.62
N ASP A 373 15.63 -4.17 -24.16
CA ASP A 373 15.10 -3.62 -25.40
C ASP A 373 14.27 -2.33 -25.20
N LEU A 374 14.30 -1.73 -24.01
CA LEU A 374 13.69 -0.42 -23.75
C LEU A 374 14.43 0.70 -24.51
N CYS A 375 13.83 1.17 -25.60
CA CYS A 375 14.45 2.16 -26.50
C CYS A 375 13.97 3.59 -26.28
N SER A 376 12.76 3.81 -25.78
CA SER A 376 12.23 5.15 -25.56
C SER A 376 11.31 5.25 -24.38
N CYS A 377 11.26 6.44 -23.75
CA CYS A 377 10.33 6.71 -22.66
C CYS A 377 9.78 8.14 -22.74
N SER A 378 8.47 8.25 -22.51
CA SER A 378 7.77 9.52 -22.33
C SER A 378 7.50 9.77 -20.84
N PHE A 379 7.58 11.04 -20.44
CA PHE A 379 7.45 11.48 -19.05
C PHE A 379 6.49 12.66 -18.93
N ASP A 380 5.89 12.81 -17.75
CA ASP A 380 5.23 14.08 -17.43
C ASP A 380 6.26 15.17 -17.12
N LYS A 381 5.82 16.42 -17.22
CA LYS A 381 6.63 17.62 -16.96
C LYS A 381 7.28 17.63 -15.56
N GLY A 382 6.67 16.93 -14.60
CA GLY A 382 7.17 16.77 -13.23
C GLY A 382 8.59 16.20 -13.14
N PHE A 383 8.97 15.33 -14.08
CA PHE A 383 10.25 14.64 -14.13
C PHE A 383 11.40 15.49 -14.67
N HIS A 384 11.10 16.66 -15.24
CA HIS A 384 12.12 17.46 -15.91
C HIS A 384 13.09 18.15 -14.95
N SER A 385 14.38 17.89 -15.15
CA SER A 385 15.53 18.73 -14.81
C SER A 385 16.50 18.72 -15.98
N PRO A 386 17.40 19.73 -16.11
CA PRO A 386 18.43 19.72 -17.16
C PRO A 386 19.30 18.47 -17.12
N SER A 387 19.72 18.03 -15.92
CA SER A 387 20.49 16.80 -15.73
C SER A 387 19.73 15.56 -16.17
N ASN A 388 18.43 15.42 -15.85
CA ASN A 388 17.65 14.28 -16.29
C ASN A 388 17.53 14.20 -17.81
N GLN A 389 17.39 15.36 -18.49
CA GLN A 389 17.33 15.40 -19.94
C GLN A 389 18.63 14.86 -20.57
N GLU A 390 19.79 15.23 -20.01
CA GLU A 390 21.09 14.77 -20.47
C GLU A 390 21.37 13.31 -20.13
N ASP A 391 21.06 12.90 -18.90
CA ASP A 391 21.36 11.55 -18.42
C ASP A 391 20.43 10.48 -19.04
N LEU A 392 19.15 10.81 -19.23
CA LEU A 392 18.24 9.91 -19.94
C LEU A 392 18.62 9.77 -21.42
N ALA A 393 19.10 10.84 -22.07
CA ALA A 393 19.55 10.79 -23.46
C ALA A 393 20.82 9.92 -23.69
N LYS A 394 21.55 9.58 -22.61
CA LYS A 394 22.70 8.66 -22.67
C LYS A 394 22.29 7.18 -22.63
N ILE A 395 21.11 6.88 -22.11
CA ILE A 395 20.64 5.53 -21.82
C ILE A 395 19.43 5.09 -22.66
N LEU A 396 18.75 6.02 -23.32
CA LEU A 396 17.61 5.77 -24.20
C LEU A 396 17.87 6.38 -25.58
N ASP A 397 17.44 5.73 -26.64
CA ASP A 397 17.52 6.25 -28.00
C ASP A 397 16.64 7.50 -28.16
N LYS A 398 15.51 7.55 -27.44
CA LYS A 398 14.59 8.67 -27.52
C LYS A 398 13.96 9.00 -26.16
N VAL A 399 14.06 10.27 -25.77
CA VAL A 399 13.49 10.81 -24.54
C VAL A 399 12.42 11.86 -24.87
N ILE A 400 11.21 11.62 -24.39
CA ILE A 400 10.08 12.57 -24.51
C ILE A 400 9.81 13.16 -23.12
N LEU A 401 10.55 14.23 -22.79
CA LEU A 401 10.48 14.88 -21.49
C LEU A 401 10.18 16.39 -21.67
N PRO A 402 8.94 16.83 -21.41
CA PRO A 402 8.56 18.24 -21.54
C PRO A 402 9.34 19.13 -20.56
N ARG A 403 9.89 20.23 -21.03
CA ARG A 403 10.74 21.11 -20.23
C ARG A 403 9.92 22.02 -19.31
N LYS A 404 10.46 22.29 -18.11
CA LYS A 404 9.91 23.28 -17.17
C LYS A 404 10.38 24.69 -17.56
N GLY A 405 9.54 25.69 -17.32
CA GLY A 405 9.88 27.09 -17.53
C GLY A 405 9.56 27.63 -18.94
N LYS A 406 10.22 28.73 -19.32
CA LYS A 406 10.04 29.38 -20.62
C LYS A 406 10.93 28.67 -21.66
N LEU A 407 10.31 28.19 -22.70
CA LEU A 407 11.00 27.46 -23.77
C LEU A 407 11.72 28.41 -24.70
N SER A 408 12.91 28.01 -25.18
CA SER A 408 13.54 28.63 -26.35
C SER A 408 12.76 28.29 -27.61
N ALA A 409 12.94 29.07 -28.68
CA ALA A 409 12.25 28.81 -29.96
C ALA A 409 12.52 27.40 -30.51
N ILE A 410 13.76 26.92 -30.41
CA ILE A 410 14.17 25.58 -30.84
C ILE A 410 13.44 24.51 -30.00
N ASN A 411 13.39 24.65 -28.69
CA ASN A 411 12.71 23.68 -27.80
C ASN A 411 11.21 23.71 -28.00
N GLN A 412 10.63 24.86 -28.33
CA GLN A 412 9.21 24.97 -28.63
C GLN A 412 8.86 24.25 -29.95
N GLU A 413 9.74 24.32 -30.95
CA GLU A 413 9.59 23.58 -32.21
C GLU A 413 9.65 22.05 -31.97
N ILE A 414 10.60 21.58 -31.17
CA ILE A 414 10.72 20.17 -30.78
C ILE A 414 9.47 19.69 -30.05
N GLU A 415 9.01 20.42 -29.03
CA GLU A 415 7.81 20.00 -28.25
C GLU A 415 6.50 20.12 -29.05
N ASN A 416 6.46 20.95 -30.11
CA ASN A 416 5.34 21.06 -31.02
C ASN A 416 5.40 20.06 -32.19
N SER A 417 6.47 19.30 -32.34
CA SER A 417 6.56 18.28 -33.38
C SER A 417 5.44 17.24 -33.21
N GLU A 418 4.91 16.76 -34.31
CA GLU A 418 3.82 15.79 -34.30
C GLU A 418 4.18 14.53 -33.53
N GLU A 419 5.40 14.08 -33.67
CA GLU A 419 5.95 12.92 -32.99
C GLU A 419 6.00 13.10 -31.47
N PHE A 420 6.48 14.24 -30.98
CA PHE A 420 6.52 14.56 -29.56
C PHE A 420 5.10 14.65 -28.96
N MET A 421 4.19 15.30 -29.69
CA MET A 421 2.79 15.41 -29.25
C MET A 421 2.05 14.08 -29.25
N GLN A 422 2.30 13.20 -30.23
CA GLN A 422 1.69 11.86 -30.26
C GLN A 422 2.19 10.98 -29.12
N ALA A 423 3.49 10.97 -28.84
CA ALA A 423 4.06 10.24 -27.73
C ALA A 423 3.52 10.74 -26.36
N ARG A 424 3.32 12.06 -26.23
CA ARG A 424 2.72 12.67 -25.04
C ARG A 424 1.22 12.36 -24.89
N ARG A 425 0.47 12.19 -25.97
CA ARG A 425 -0.96 11.82 -25.92
C ARG A 425 -1.20 10.38 -25.52
N LYS A 426 -0.22 9.50 -25.72
CA LYS A 426 -0.27 8.10 -25.30
C LYS A 426 0.12 7.90 -23.83
N HIS A 427 0.54 8.97 -23.18
CA HIS A 427 0.84 9.04 -21.75
C HIS A 427 -0.47 9.23 -20.94
#